data_810e5e55393973cf685dd1c484cae286
#
_entry.id   810e5e55393973cf685dd1c484cae286
#
_cell.length_a   1.000
_cell.length_b   1.000
_cell.length_c   1.000
_cell.angle_alpha   90.00
_cell.angle_beta   90.00
_cell.angle_gamma   90.00
#
_symmetry.space_group_name_H-M   'P 1'
#
loop_
_entity.id
_entity.type
_entity.pdbx_description
1 polymer ?
#
loop_
_entity_poly.entity_id
_entity_poly.type
_entity_poly.pdbx_seq_one_letter_code
_entity_poly.pdbx_strand_id
1 'polypeptide(L)'
;MAGGSACATLAEQGYNVKAFCFQDSSRRAHSIAAQGGINAAKNYQGDGDSVHRLFYDTIKGGDYRSRESNVYRLAEVSSSIIDQCVAQGVPFAREYGGLLDNRSFGGVLVSRTFYAKGQTGQQLLLGAYSAMNRQVARGKIQMNTRHEMMDIVIVDGKARGIITRNLINGKIEKHSAHAVVLATGGYGNLFYLSTNAMGSNVTAAWKIHKRGAFFANPCFTQIHPTCIPVHGDYQSKLTLMSESLRNDGRIWVPKNKGDKRKPKDIPENERDYY
;
A
#
# COMPACT_ATOMS: atom_id res chain seq x y z
N MET A 1 -0.67 -4.07 -4.67
CA MET A 1 0.07 -3.18 -5.62
C MET A 1 1.44 -3.73 -5.95
N ALA A 2 2.37 -3.88 -5.01
CA ALA A 2 3.75 -4.33 -5.26
C ALA A 2 3.82 -5.63 -6.10
N GLY A 3 3.09 -6.67 -5.72
CA GLY A 3 3.06 -7.93 -6.47
C GLY A 3 2.54 -7.77 -7.90
N GLY A 4 1.48 -6.96 -8.12
CA GLY A 4 0.95 -6.70 -9.46
C GLY A 4 1.94 -5.97 -10.35
N SER A 5 2.62 -4.95 -9.83
CA SER A 5 3.68 -4.22 -10.55
C SER A 5 4.86 -5.11 -10.88
N ALA A 6 5.34 -5.91 -9.91
CA ALA A 6 6.44 -6.86 -10.15
C ALA A 6 6.07 -7.90 -11.22
N CYS A 7 4.86 -8.46 -11.17
CA CYS A 7 4.38 -9.41 -12.19
C CYS A 7 4.35 -8.78 -13.58
N ALA A 8 3.81 -7.56 -13.71
CA ALA A 8 3.73 -6.85 -14.98
C ALA A 8 5.13 -6.59 -15.55
N THR A 9 6.03 -6.03 -14.75
CA THR A 9 7.40 -5.70 -15.17
C THR A 9 8.19 -6.94 -15.58
N LEU A 10 8.14 -8.02 -14.79
CA LEU A 10 8.82 -9.27 -15.12
C LEU A 10 8.29 -9.88 -16.42
N ALA A 11 6.97 -9.86 -16.62
CA ALA A 11 6.37 -10.36 -17.84
C ALA A 11 6.72 -9.52 -19.08
N GLU A 12 6.82 -8.20 -18.93
CA GLU A 12 7.26 -7.27 -19.98
C GLU A 12 8.73 -7.52 -20.36
N GLN A 13 9.57 -7.94 -19.41
CA GLN A 13 10.94 -8.36 -19.64
C GLN A 13 11.07 -9.78 -20.24
N GLY A 14 9.96 -10.46 -20.52
CA GLY A 14 9.95 -11.78 -21.17
C GLY A 14 9.85 -12.98 -20.25
N TYR A 15 9.83 -12.79 -18.93
CA TYR A 15 9.70 -13.88 -17.98
C TYR A 15 8.27 -14.43 -17.93
N ASN A 16 8.14 -15.75 -17.70
CA ASN A 16 6.87 -16.38 -17.38
C ASN A 16 6.62 -16.31 -15.87
N VAL A 17 5.46 -15.80 -15.47
CA VAL A 17 5.15 -15.52 -14.09
C VAL A 17 3.93 -16.32 -13.63
N LYS A 18 4.02 -16.97 -12.47
CA LYS A 18 2.86 -17.49 -11.74
C LYS A 18 2.57 -16.55 -10.57
N ALA A 19 1.42 -15.92 -10.58
CA ALA A 19 0.96 -15.03 -9.52
C ALA A 19 -0.10 -15.72 -8.66
N PHE A 20 0.03 -15.58 -7.34
CA PHE A 20 -0.88 -16.19 -6.38
C PHE A 20 -1.53 -15.13 -5.49
N CYS A 21 -2.80 -15.33 -5.18
CA CYS A 21 -3.55 -14.45 -4.32
C CYS A 21 -4.44 -15.26 -3.38
N PHE A 22 -4.39 -14.95 -2.10
CA PHE A 22 -5.26 -15.57 -1.10
C PHE A 22 -6.74 -15.25 -1.35
N GLN A 23 -7.03 -14.03 -1.76
CA GLN A 23 -8.38 -13.57 -2.07
C GLN A 23 -8.84 -14.04 -3.46
N ASP A 24 -10.12 -13.83 -3.78
CA ASP A 24 -10.72 -14.07 -5.09
C ASP A 24 -10.24 -13.08 -6.16
N SER A 25 -9.68 -11.96 -5.74
CA SER A 25 -9.11 -10.94 -6.63
C SER A 25 -7.94 -10.24 -5.95
N SER A 26 -6.88 -9.99 -6.71
CA SER A 26 -5.73 -9.18 -6.26
C SER A 26 -6.11 -7.71 -5.96
N ARG A 27 -7.28 -7.24 -6.43
CA ARG A 27 -7.82 -5.91 -6.11
C ARG A 27 -8.30 -5.78 -4.66
N ARG A 28 -8.45 -6.87 -3.92
CA ARG A 28 -8.81 -6.85 -2.50
C ARG A 28 -7.63 -6.57 -1.56
N ALA A 29 -6.45 -6.27 -2.11
CA ALA A 29 -5.29 -5.88 -1.33
C ALA A 29 -5.53 -4.56 -0.59
N HIS A 30 -4.93 -4.41 0.58
CA HIS A 30 -5.08 -3.19 1.40
C HIS A 30 -4.64 -1.91 0.68
N SER A 31 -3.80 -2.01 -0.34
CA SER A 31 -3.41 -0.88 -1.20
C SER A 31 -4.60 -0.04 -1.69
N ILE A 32 -5.78 -0.66 -1.85
CA ILE A 32 -7.02 0.04 -2.26
C ILE A 32 -7.46 1.11 -1.26
N ALA A 33 -7.07 0.97 0.00
CA ALA A 33 -7.49 1.85 1.08
C ALA A 33 -6.56 3.05 1.29
N ALA A 34 -5.40 3.11 0.63
CA ALA A 34 -4.49 4.24 0.72
C ALA A 34 -5.07 5.47 0.02
N GLN A 35 -5.08 6.63 0.68
CA GLN A 35 -5.87 7.79 0.28
C GLN A 35 -5.05 9.05 0.08
N GLY A 36 -4.08 9.33 0.94
CA GLY A 36 -3.38 10.60 1.04
C GLY A 36 -2.56 10.97 -0.20
N GLY A 37 -1.76 10.06 -0.69
CA GLY A 37 -0.88 10.29 -1.83
C GLY A 37 0.37 9.43 -1.80
N ILE A 38 1.26 9.67 -2.75
CA ILE A 38 2.57 9.03 -2.87
C ILE A 38 3.66 10.08 -3.05
N ASN A 39 4.73 9.98 -2.27
CA ASN A 39 5.84 10.92 -2.30
C ASN A 39 6.85 10.59 -3.40
N ALA A 40 7.29 11.61 -4.14
CA ALA A 40 8.37 11.49 -5.11
C ALA A 40 9.14 12.81 -5.25
N ALA A 41 10.45 12.72 -5.42
CA ALA A 41 11.37 13.86 -5.47
C ALA A 41 11.41 14.51 -6.86
N LYS A 42 10.26 15.01 -7.34
CA LYS A 42 10.17 15.70 -8.65
C LYS A 42 10.47 17.20 -8.59
N ASN A 43 10.36 17.81 -7.42
CA ASN A 43 10.62 19.23 -7.18
C ASN A 43 9.90 20.18 -8.16
N TYR A 44 8.64 19.91 -8.49
CA TYR A 44 7.89 20.73 -9.45
C TYR A 44 7.62 22.15 -8.96
N GLN A 45 7.48 22.33 -7.66
CA GLN A 45 7.24 23.64 -7.03
C GLN A 45 8.52 24.45 -6.85
N GLY A 46 9.71 23.86 -7.04
CA GLY A 46 10.97 24.55 -6.82
C GLY A 46 11.23 24.89 -5.33
N ASP A 47 10.62 24.18 -4.40
CA ASP A 47 10.68 24.41 -2.95
C ASP A 47 11.87 23.70 -2.26
N GLY A 48 12.86 23.31 -3.05
CA GLY A 48 14.11 22.73 -2.56
C GLY A 48 14.02 21.24 -2.28
N ASP A 49 13.08 20.52 -2.88
CA ASP A 49 13.04 19.07 -2.81
C ASP A 49 14.13 18.42 -3.67
N SER A 50 14.59 17.26 -3.25
CA SER A 50 15.61 16.47 -3.94
C SER A 50 15.56 15.01 -3.54
N VAL A 51 16.23 14.15 -4.31
CA VAL A 51 16.44 12.73 -3.98
C VAL A 51 17.07 12.59 -2.60
N HIS A 52 18.11 13.38 -2.31
CA HIS A 52 18.80 13.35 -1.02
C HIS A 52 17.88 13.79 0.13
N ARG A 53 17.05 14.82 -0.09
CA ARG A 53 16.09 15.27 0.93
C ARG A 53 15.01 14.23 1.21
N LEU A 54 14.46 13.61 0.16
CA LEU A 54 13.48 12.52 0.33
C LEU A 54 14.11 11.32 1.06
N PHE A 55 15.36 10.97 0.72
CA PHE A 55 16.13 9.95 1.40
C PHE A 55 16.30 10.27 2.89
N TYR A 56 16.80 11.47 3.21
CA TYR A 56 17.01 11.90 4.59
C TYR A 56 15.74 11.91 5.42
N ASP A 57 14.66 12.50 4.88
CA ASP A 57 13.36 12.55 5.56
C ASP A 57 12.80 11.15 5.83
N THR A 58 12.99 10.21 4.91
CA THR A 58 12.55 8.82 5.06
C THR A 58 13.36 8.08 6.11
N ILE A 59 14.68 8.25 6.14
CA ILE A 59 15.56 7.65 7.16
C ILE A 59 15.22 8.21 8.54
N LYS A 60 15.07 9.53 8.65
CA LYS A 60 14.72 10.21 9.91
C LYS A 60 13.33 9.80 10.39
N GLY A 61 12.35 9.77 9.50
CA GLY A 61 10.97 9.33 9.83
C GLY A 61 10.90 7.86 10.25
N GLY A 62 11.82 7.03 9.80
CA GLY A 62 12.01 5.64 10.20
C GLY A 62 12.90 5.44 11.41
N ASP A 63 13.18 6.49 12.19
CA ASP A 63 14.01 6.47 13.40
C ASP A 63 15.41 5.87 13.16
N TYR A 64 15.97 6.15 11.96
CA TYR A 64 17.30 5.68 11.52
C TYR A 64 17.47 4.14 11.52
N ARG A 65 16.37 3.39 11.39
CA ARG A 65 16.38 1.91 11.44
C ARG A 65 16.30 1.25 10.08
N SER A 66 16.09 2.01 9.03
CA SER A 66 16.00 1.50 7.68
C SER A 66 17.39 1.23 7.08
N ARG A 67 17.45 0.30 6.14
CA ARG A 67 18.66 0.08 5.35
C ARG A 67 18.83 1.23 4.35
N GLU A 68 19.85 2.06 4.56
CA GLU A 68 20.08 3.32 3.83
C GLU A 68 20.14 3.11 2.31
N SER A 69 20.88 2.10 1.85
CA SER A 69 21.00 1.81 0.40
C SER A 69 19.66 1.53 -0.27
N ASN A 70 18.73 0.87 0.42
CA ASN A 70 17.39 0.60 -0.10
C ASN A 70 16.54 1.86 -0.15
N VAL A 71 16.63 2.70 0.88
CA VAL A 71 15.88 3.97 0.96
C VAL A 71 16.41 4.97 -0.06
N TYR A 72 17.74 5.05 -0.23
CA TYR A 72 18.33 5.90 -1.26
C TYR A 72 17.87 5.49 -2.66
N ARG A 73 17.91 4.19 -2.96
CA ARG A 73 17.43 3.67 -4.23
C ARG A 73 15.94 3.97 -4.46
N LEU A 74 15.11 3.86 -3.42
CA LEU A 74 13.70 4.22 -3.49
C LEU A 74 13.53 5.71 -3.85
N ALA A 75 14.25 6.59 -3.17
CA ALA A 75 14.22 8.02 -3.43
C ALA A 75 14.67 8.36 -4.86
N GLU A 76 15.74 7.71 -5.32
CA GLU A 76 16.30 7.88 -6.67
C GLU A 76 15.29 7.52 -7.76
N VAL A 77 14.59 6.39 -7.63
CA VAL A 77 13.62 5.93 -8.64
C VAL A 77 12.21 6.55 -8.48
N SER A 78 11.96 7.30 -7.42
CA SER A 78 10.63 7.79 -7.07
C SER A 78 9.94 8.57 -8.19
N SER A 79 10.69 9.44 -8.87
CA SER A 79 10.18 10.23 -10.01
C SER A 79 9.75 9.36 -11.18
N SER A 80 10.57 8.36 -11.53
CA SER A 80 10.26 7.40 -12.60
C SER A 80 9.05 6.54 -12.28
N ILE A 81 8.83 6.22 -10.99
CA ILE A 81 7.64 5.48 -10.53
C ILE A 81 6.37 6.28 -10.80
N ILE A 82 6.37 7.60 -10.53
CA ILE A 82 5.23 8.47 -10.84
C ILE A 82 4.96 8.47 -12.34
N ASP A 83 5.99 8.62 -13.17
CA ASP A 83 5.84 8.63 -14.62
C ASP A 83 5.29 7.29 -15.14
N GLN A 84 5.76 6.17 -14.60
CA GLN A 84 5.21 4.85 -14.90
C GLN A 84 3.73 4.74 -14.50
N CYS A 85 3.35 5.24 -13.33
CA CYS A 85 1.95 5.23 -12.90
C CYS A 85 1.06 6.08 -13.83
N VAL A 86 1.54 7.23 -14.28
CA VAL A 86 0.84 8.05 -15.28
C VAL A 86 0.68 7.30 -16.59
N ALA A 87 1.72 6.65 -17.08
CA ALA A 87 1.68 5.82 -18.29
C ALA A 87 0.73 4.61 -18.16
N GLN A 88 0.52 4.11 -16.95
CA GLN A 88 -0.46 3.06 -16.64
C GLN A 88 -1.90 3.59 -16.54
N GLY A 89 -2.12 4.90 -16.69
CA GLY A 89 -3.44 5.52 -16.67
C GLY A 89 -3.92 5.95 -15.28
N VAL A 90 -3.02 6.12 -14.30
CA VAL A 90 -3.39 6.64 -12.98
C VAL A 90 -3.76 8.12 -13.10
N PRO A 91 -5.00 8.52 -12.74
CA PRO A 91 -5.50 9.88 -12.90
C PRO A 91 -5.08 10.76 -11.71
N PHE A 92 -3.78 11.06 -11.61
CA PHE A 92 -3.31 12.03 -10.63
C PHE A 92 -3.94 13.41 -10.86
N ALA A 93 -4.14 14.16 -9.79
CA ALA A 93 -4.55 15.56 -9.87
C ALA A 93 -3.54 16.35 -10.73
N ARG A 94 -4.06 17.36 -11.44
CA ARG A 94 -3.25 18.23 -12.30
C ARG A 94 -3.54 19.68 -11.99
N GLU A 95 -2.52 20.49 -12.15
CA GLU A 95 -2.63 21.95 -12.14
C GLU A 95 -3.28 22.45 -13.44
N TYR A 96 -3.67 23.72 -13.45
CA TYR A 96 -4.28 24.37 -14.63
C TYR A 96 -3.40 24.25 -15.89
N GLY A 97 -2.09 24.34 -15.75
CA GLY A 97 -1.13 24.16 -16.84
C GLY A 97 -0.91 22.71 -17.31
N GLY A 98 -1.59 21.73 -16.70
CA GLY A 98 -1.53 20.32 -17.09
C GLY A 98 -0.40 19.51 -16.45
N LEU A 99 0.47 20.10 -15.67
CA LEU A 99 1.45 19.37 -14.85
C LEU A 99 0.75 18.62 -13.73
N LEU A 100 1.40 17.58 -13.21
CA LEU A 100 0.88 16.86 -12.05
C LEU A 100 0.91 17.78 -10.83
N ASP A 101 -0.24 17.90 -10.17
CA ASP A 101 -0.33 18.62 -8.91
C ASP A 101 0.31 17.82 -7.78
N ASN A 102 0.99 18.50 -6.89
CA ASN A 102 1.60 17.94 -5.71
C ASN A 102 1.42 18.89 -4.51
N ARG A 103 1.45 18.31 -3.32
CA ARG A 103 1.22 19.04 -2.09
C ARG A 103 2.13 18.58 -0.95
N SER A 104 2.29 19.42 0.05
CA SER A 104 2.78 19.00 1.36
C SER A 104 1.68 18.20 2.06
N PHE A 105 2.00 17.03 2.57
CA PHE A 105 1.04 16.13 3.22
C PHE A 105 1.70 15.28 4.31
N GLY A 106 0.99 15.06 5.41
CA GLY A 106 1.47 14.16 6.47
C GLY A 106 2.71 14.63 7.21
N GLY A 107 2.91 15.96 7.34
CA GLY A 107 4.08 16.54 8.03
C GLY A 107 5.32 16.70 7.14
N VAL A 108 5.21 16.42 5.85
CA VAL A 108 6.28 16.70 4.88
C VAL A 108 6.33 18.21 4.61
N LEU A 109 7.51 18.82 4.74
CA LEU A 109 7.69 20.27 4.65
C LEU A 109 7.77 20.81 3.21
N VAL A 110 7.84 19.94 2.21
CA VAL A 110 7.92 20.29 0.79
C VAL A 110 6.79 19.64 0.02
N SER A 111 6.46 20.21 -1.13
CA SER A 111 5.39 19.73 -2.00
C SER A 111 5.89 18.55 -2.85
N ARG A 112 5.80 17.34 -2.33
CA ARG A 112 6.24 16.11 -3.01
C ARG A 112 5.20 15.00 -3.09
N THR A 113 4.00 15.23 -2.54
CA THR A 113 2.95 14.21 -2.48
C THR A 113 2.01 14.32 -3.68
N PHE A 114 2.10 13.36 -4.58
CA PHE A 114 1.21 13.22 -5.75
C PHE A 114 -0.04 12.45 -5.35
N TYR A 115 -1.23 12.87 -5.77
CA TYR A 115 -2.48 12.36 -5.26
C TYR A 115 -3.60 12.29 -6.30
N ALA A 116 -4.61 11.48 -6.01
CA ALA A 116 -5.86 11.36 -6.78
C ALA A 116 -7.06 11.53 -5.83
N LYS A 117 -7.17 12.69 -5.19
CA LYS A 117 -8.28 13.19 -4.35
C LYS A 117 -9.00 12.11 -3.53
N GLY A 118 -8.32 11.55 -2.51
CA GLY A 118 -8.87 10.53 -1.62
C GLY A 118 -8.91 9.10 -2.18
N GLN A 119 -8.55 8.89 -3.43
CA GLN A 119 -8.57 7.59 -4.11
C GLN A 119 -7.18 7.14 -4.60
N THR A 120 -6.12 7.72 -4.10
CA THR A 120 -4.77 7.50 -4.63
C THR A 120 -4.39 6.01 -4.65
N GLY A 121 -4.58 5.30 -3.56
CA GLY A 121 -4.26 3.87 -3.49
C GLY A 121 -5.13 3.01 -4.40
N GLN A 122 -6.41 3.33 -4.53
CA GLN A 122 -7.32 2.65 -5.45
C GLN A 122 -6.85 2.82 -6.89
N GLN A 123 -6.52 4.02 -7.30
CA GLN A 123 -6.11 4.33 -8.68
C GLN A 123 -4.75 3.70 -9.00
N LEU A 124 -3.79 3.79 -8.09
CA LEU A 124 -2.50 3.12 -8.22
C LEU A 124 -2.64 1.59 -8.32
N LEU A 125 -3.53 0.99 -7.51
CA LEU A 125 -3.80 -0.44 -7.57
C LEU A 125 -4.44 -0.84 -8.91
N LEU A 126 -5.40 -0.06 -9.41
CA LEU A 126 -6.05 -0.32 -10.69
C LEU A 126 -5.08 -0.17 -11.87
N GLY A 127 -4.18 0.81 -11.84
CA GLY A 127 -3.12 0.97 -12.84
C GLY A 127 -2.21 -0.26 -12.90
N ALA A 128 -1.69 -0.69 -11.75
CA ALA A 128 -0.85 -1.90 -11.64
C ALA A 128 -1.62 -3.17 -12.05
N TYR A 129 -2.90 -3.26 -11.67
CA TYR A 129 -3.77 -4.39 -12.03
C TYR A 129 -4.03 -4.44 -13.53
N SER A 130 -4.28 -3.31 -14.18
CA SER A 130 -4.47 -3.23 -15.63
C SER A 130 -3.21 -3.63 -16.39
N ALA A 131 -2.04 -3.17 -15.95
CA ALA A 131 -0.76 -3.56 -16.52
C ALA A 131 -0.53 -5.09 -16.40
N MET A 132 -0.80 -5.65 -15.22
CA MET A 132 -0.72 -7.10 -14.99
C MET A 132 -1.69 -7.87 -15.89
N ASN A 133 -2.95 -7.45 -15.99
CA ASN A 133 -3.95 -8.14 -16.81
C ASN A 133 -3.62 -8.13 -18.31
N ARG A 134 -2.99 -7.09 -18.83
CA ARG A 134 -2.47 -7.12 -20.21
C ARG A 134 -1.50 -8.27 -20.44
N GLN A 135 -0.67 -8.58 -19.43
CA GLN A 135 0.28 -9.70 -19.52
C GLN A 135 -0.40 -11.07 -19.27
N VAL A 136 -1.46 -11.11 -18.47
CA VAL A 136 -2.33 -12.30 -18.36
C VAL A 136 -2.97 -12.62 -19.72
N ALA A 137 -3.53 -11.62 -20.40
CA ALA A 137 -4.13 -11.78 -21.72
C ALA A 137 -3.11 -12.23 -22.79
N ARG A 138 -1.83 -11.89 -22.62
CA ARG A 138 -0.73 -12.35 -23.50
C ARG A 138 -0.20 -13.74 -23.11
N GLY A 139 -0.76 -14.39 -22.11
CA GLY A 139 -0.31 -15.70 -21.62
C GLY A 139 1.03 -15.69 -20.86
N LYS A 140 1.57 -14.50 -20.53
CA LYS A 140 2.84 -14.36 -19.79
C LYS A 140 2.69 -14.49 -18.29
N ILE A 141 1.49 -14.23 -17.76
CA ILE A 141 1.16 -14.36 -16.35
C ILE A 141 0.03 -15.37 -16.19
N GLN A 142 0.25 -16.41 -15.38
CA GLN A 142 -0.79 -17.28 -14.88
C GLN A 142 -1.25 -16.77 -13.50
N MET A 143 -2.49 -16.28 -13.41
CA MET A 143 -3.07 -15.80 -12.15
C MET A 143 -3.80 -16.92 -11.42
N ASN A 144 -3.40 -17.21 -10.18
CA ASN A 144 -3.99 -18.22 -9.31
C ASN A 144 -4.62 -17.52 -8.09
N THR A 145 -5.92 -17.29 -8.14
CA THR A 145 -6.71 -16.72 -7.03
C THR A 145 -7.14 -17.81 -6.07
N ARG A 146 -7.53 -17.42 -4.83
CA ARG A 146 -7.95 -18.35 -3.77
C ARG A 146 -6.92 -19.45 -3.51
N HIS A 147 -5.65 -19.07 -3.46
CA HIS A 147 -4.54 -19.96 -3.09
C HIS A 147 -3.83 -19.42 -1.85
N GLU A 148 -3.74 -20.25 -0.83
CA GLU A 148 -2.97 -19.98 0.37
C GLU A 148 -1.57 -20.55 0.24
N MET A 149 -0.55 -19.76 0.53
CA MET A 149 0.82 -20.26 0.59
C MET A 149 1.02 -21.10 1.85
N MET A 150 1.31 -22.39 1.66
CA MET A 150 1.56 -23.33 2.75
C MET A 150 3.02 -23.36 3.17
N ASP A 151 3.95 -23.29 2.22
CA ASP A 151 5.38 -23.30 2.50
C ASP A 151 6.19 -22.79 1.29
N ILE A 152 7.47 -22.51 1.50
CA ILE A 152 8.46 -22.25 0.46
C ILE A 152 9.33 -23.50 0.26
N VAL A 153 9.68 -23.78 -0.98
CA VAL A 153 10.59 -24.87 -1.34
C VAL A 153 12.01 -24.33 -1.43
N ILE A 154 12.89 -24.85 -0.58
CA ILE A 154 14.31 -24.52 -0.58
C ILE A 154 15.10 -25.72 -1.10
N VAL A 155 15.92 -25.52 -2.11
CA VAL A 155 16.85 -26.51 -2.67
C VAL A 155 18.21 -25.88 -2.78
N ASP A 156 19.23 -26.49 -2.21
CA ASP A 156 20.61 -25.99 -2.16
C ASP A 156 20.71 -24.52 -1.70
N GLY A 157 19.97 -24.18 -0.63
CA GLY A 157 19.93 -22.83 -0.07
C GLY A 157 19.19 -21.77 -0.90
N LYS A 158 18.55 -22.17 -2.00
CA LYS A 158 17.82 -21.26 -2.91
C LYS A 158 16.32 -21.51 -2.89
N ALA A 159 15.53 -20.46 -2.91
CA ALA A 159 14.08 -20.55 -3.06
C ALA A 159 13.73 -21.01 -4.49
N ARG A 160 13.19 -22.22 -4.61
CA ARG A 160 12.92 -22.88 -5.89
C ARG A 160 11.44 -23.13 -6.16
N GLY A 161 10.57 -22.59 -5.35
CA GLY A 161 9.13 -22.74 -5.54
C GLY A 161 8.34 -22.53 -4.27
N ILE A 162 7.04 -22.78 -4.37
CA ILE A 162 6.10 -22.68 -3.26
C ILE A 162 5.17 -23.90 -3.25
N ILE A 163 4.65 -24.21 -2.08
CA ILE A 163 3.53 -25.13 -1.88
C ILE A 163 2.31 -24.30 -1.54
N THR A 164 1.21 -24.53 -2.24
CA THR A 164 -0.05 -23.83 -2.01
C THR A 164 -1.19 -24.80 -1.68
N ARG A 165 -2.19 -24.28 -0.99
CA ARG A 165 -3.49 -24.91 -0.84
C ARG A 165 -4.51 -24.14 -1.68
N ASN A 166 -5.16 -24.83 -2.62
CA ASN A 166 -6.30 -24.28 -3.34
C ASN A 166 -7.50 -24.23 -2.39
N LEU A 167 -8.01 -23.05 -2.11
CA LEU A 167 -9.09 -22.82 -1.14
C LEU A 167 -10.48 -23.19 -1.67
N ILE A 168 -10.61 -23.53 -2.95
CA ILE A 168 -11.89 -23.96 -3.55
C ILE A 168 -12.08 -25.46 -3.34
N ASN A 169 -11.04 -26.25 -3.58
CA ASN A 169 -11.13 -27.72 -3.60
C ASN A 169 -10.23 -28.41 -2.56
N GLY A 170 -9.48 -27.67 -1.76
CA GLY A 170 -8.59 -28.17 -0.71
C GLY A 170 -7.30 -28.81 -1.20
N LYS A 171 -7.04 -28.92 -2.50
CA LYS A 171 -5.84 -29.57 -3.05
C LYS A 171 -4.56 -28.85 -2.63
N ILE A 172 -3.54 -29.64 -2.31
CA ILE A 172 -2.17 -29.16 -2.11
C ILE A 172 -1.44 -29.25 -3.43
N GLU A 173 -0.91 -28.11 -3.88
CA GLU A 173 -0.25 -27.96 -5.18
C GLU A 173 1.20 -27.51 -4.99
N LYS A 174 2.09 -28.03 -5.84
CA LYS A 174 3.52 -27.67 -5.86
C LYS A 174 3.80 -26.86 -7.10
N HIS A 175 4.48 -25.74 -6.91
CA HIS A 175 4.83 -24.83 -8.02
C HIS A 175 6.33 -24.56 -7.98
N SER A 176 7.05 -25.03 -9.00
CA SER A 176 8.47 -24.74 -9.18
C SER A 176 8.69 -23.37 -9.81
N ALA A 177 9.79 -22.71 -9.45
CA ALA A 177 10.21 -21.43 -10.00
C ALA A 177 11.72 -21.24 -9.82
N HIS A 178 12.34 -20.41 -10.67
CA HIS A 178 13.73 -20.01 -10.52
C HIS A 178 13.90 -18.97 -9.38
N ALA A 179 12.89 -18.17 -9.11
CA ALA A 179 12.85 -17.19 -8.02
C ALA A 179 11.44 -17.05 -7.46
N VAL A 180 11.36 -16.66 -6.19
CA VAL A 180 10.09 -16.41 -5.49
C VAL A 180 10.09 -14.99 -4.96
N VAL A 181 9.05 -14.22 -5.29
CA VAL A 181 8.81 -12.86 -4.78
C VAL A 181 7.65 -12.90 -3.80
N LEU A 182 7.90 -12.52 -2.56
CA LEU A 182 6.85 -12.38 -1.55
C LEU A 182 6.39 -10.92 -1.51
N ALA A 183 5.12 -10.69 -1.86
CA ALA A 183 4.52 -9.36 -1.90
C ALA A 183 3.14 -9.35 -1.19
N THR A 184 3.06 -9.99 -0.04
CA THR A 184 1.82 -10.21 0.71
C THR A 184 1.38 -9.01 1.55
N GLY A 185 2.16 -7.92 1.54
CA GLY A 185 1.85 -6.69 2.27
C GLY A 185 2.06 -6.82 3.77
N GLY A 186 1.40 -5.97 4.52
CA GLY A 186 1.47 -5.93 5.97
C GLY A 186 0.65 -7.01 6.68
N TYR A 187 0.67 -6.97 8.01
CA TYR A 187 0.05 -7.97 8.88
C TYR A 187 -0.83 -7.35 9.98
N GLY A 188 -1.49 -6.24 9.66
CA GLY A 188 -2.33 -5.52 10.64
C GLY A 188 -3.41 -6.38 11.28
N ASN A 189 -3.95 -7.38 10.57
CA ASN A 189 -4.96 -8.29 11.12
C ASN A 189 -4.40 -9.35 12.10
N LEU A 190 -3.12 -9.27 12.46
CA LEU A 190 -2.59 -9.94 13.64
C LEU A 190 -3.13 -9.32 14.94
N PHE A 191 -3.47 -8.04 14.92
CA PHE A 191 -3.98 -7.30 16.06
C PHE A 191 -5.50 -7.30 16.09
N TYR A 192 -6.09 -7.21 17.28
CA TYR A 192 -7.53 -7.30 17.51
C TYR A 192 -8.35 -6.27 16.72
N LEU A 193 -7.93 -5.00 16.76
CA LEU A 193 -8.52 -3.95 15.94
C LEU A 193 -7.55 -3.52 14.86
N SER A 194 -7.97 -3.59 13.62
CA SER A 194 -7.16 -3.25 12.48
C SER A 194 -7.98 -2.49 11.44
N THR A 195 -7.33 -1.53 10.77
CA THR A 195 -7.88 -0.85 9.59
C THR A 195 -7.50 -1.57 8.29
N ASN A 196 -6.65 -2.61 8.37
CA ASN A 196 -6.17 -3.32 7.19
C ASN A 196 -7.22 -4.26 6.58
N ALA A 197 -7.12 -4.50 5.27
CA ALA A 197 -7.92 -5.51 4.60
C ALA A 197 -7.69 -6.89 5.22
N MET A 198 -8.71 -7.75 5.20
CA MET A 198 -8.70 -9.05 5.86
C MET A 198 -7.57 -10.00 5.41
N GLY A 199 -7.06 -9.83 4.19
CA GLY A 199 -5.92 -10.59 3.68
C GLY A 199 -4.56 -10.13 4.23
N SER A 200 -4.50 -9.03 4.99
CA SER A 200 -3.26 -8.52 5.60
C SER A 200 -2.91 -9.30 6.86
N ASN A 201 -2.49 -10.54 6.68
CA ASN A 201 -2.08 -11.45 7.75
C ASN A 201 -0.60 -11.87 7.59
N VAL A 202 0.00 -12.39 8.64
CA VAL A 202 1.43 -12.72 8.67
C VAL A 202 1.74 -14.12 8.14
N THR A 203 0.76 -14.91 7.72
CA THR A 203 0.90 -16.36 7.50
C THR A 203 2.04 -16.72 6.54
N ALA A 204 2.07 -16.10 5.35
CA ALA A 204 3.12 -16.40 4.38
C ALA A 204 4.49 -15.88 4.83
N ALA A 205 4.57 -14.66 5.36
CA ALA A 205 5.81 -14.08 5.87
C ALA A 205 6.37 -14.92 7.03
N TRP A 206 5.54 -15.38 7.95
CA TRP A 206 5.91 -16.25 9.04
C TRP A 206 6.49 -17.59 8.57
N LYS A 207 5.87 -18.23 7.58
CA LYS A 207 6.36 -19.51 7.03
C LYS A 207 7.75 -19.37 6.40
N ILE A 208 7.99 -18.27 5.69
CA ILE A 208 9.30 -17.99 5.08
C ILE A 208 10.34 -17.65 6.16
N HIS A 209 9.96 -16.87 7.19
CA HIS A 209 10.83 -16.60 8.32
C HIS A 209 11.28 -17.87 9.04
N LYS A 210 10.38 -18.81 9.27
CA LYS A 210 10.71 -20.13 9.84
C LYS A 210 11.68 -20.94 8.98
N ARG A 211 11.81 -20.65 7.70
CA ARG A 211 12.76 -21.25 6.77
C ARG A 211 14.08 -20.49 6.65
N GLY A 212 14.30 -19.48 7.52
CA GLY A 212 15.55 -18.75 7.64
C GLY A 212 15.59 -17.35 7.00
N ALA A 213 14.49 -16.89 6.42
CA ALA A 213 14.46 -15.50 5.92
C ALA A 213 14.42 -14.50 7.09
N PHE A 214 15.17 -13.41 6.96
CA PHE A 214 15.14 -12.34 7.95
C PHE A 214 13.84 -11.57 7.89
N PHE A 215 13.38 -11.14 9.06
CA PHE A 215 12.23 -10.27 9.22
C PHE A 215 12.70 -8.93 9.79
N ALA A 216 12.53 -7.86 9.03
CA ALA A 216 13.01 -6.54 9.41
C ALA A 216 11.91 -5.71 10.08
N ASN A 217 12.29 -4.97 11.13
CA ASN A 217 11.47 -3.96 11.81
C ASN A 217 10.05 -4.44 12.22
N PRO A 218 9.90 -5.62 12.85
CA PRO A 218 8.58 -6.16 13.19
C PRO A 218 7.83 -5.35 14.25
N CYS A 219 8.53 -4.48 14.97
CA CYS A 219 7.96 -3.61 16.00
C CYS A 219 7.28 -2.35 15.43
N PHE A 220 7.49 -2.03 14.17
CA PHE A 220 6.86 -0.85 13.58
C PHE A 220 5.41 -1.11 13.23
N THR A 221 4.53 -0.43 13.95
CA THR A 221 3.10 -0.40 13.70
C THR A 221 2.67 1.03 13.39
N GLN A 222 1.77 1.19 12.44
CA GLN A 222 1.16 2.47 12.15
C GLN A 222 -0.23 2.53 12.77
N ILE A 223 -0.49 3.56 13.56
CA ILE A 223 -1.83 3.92 14.01
C ILE A 223 -2.44 4.88 12.99
N HIS A 224 -3.66 4.58 12.53
CA HIS A 224 -4.38 5.44 11.61
C HIS A 224 -5.34 6.35 12.39
N PRO A 225 -5.05 7.64 12.57
CA PRO A 225 -5.83 8.51 13.45
C PRO A 225 -7.21 8.89 12.87
N THR A 226 -7.36 8.85 11.55
CA THR A 226 -8.62 9.15 10.85
C THR A 226 -9.42 7.87 10.61
N CYS A 227 -9.91 7.25 11.68
CA CYS A 227 -10.73 6.06 11.58
C CYS A 227 -11.99 6.19 12.43
N ILE A 228 -13.04 5.47 12.02
CA ILE A 228 -14.29 5.35 12.76
C ILE A 228 -14.21 4.14 13.66
N PRO A 229 -14.51 4.26 14.96
CA PRO A 229 -14.57 3.14 15.88
C PRO A 229 -15.57 2.07 15.44
N VAL A 230 -15.39 0.86 15.94
CA VAL A 230 -16.32 -0.24 15.71
C VAL A 230 -17.69 0.11 16.33
N HIS A 231 -18.74 -0.04 15.54
CA HIS A 231 -20.13 0.12 15.96
C HIS A 231 -20.95 -1.13 15.60
N GLY A 232 -21.61 -1.71 16.60
CA GLY A 232 -22.49 -2.85 16.43
C GLY A 232 -21.80 -4.16 16.08
N ASP A 233 -22.60 -5.21 15.95
CA ASP A 233 -22.12 -6.61 15.88
C ASP A 233 -21.52 -7.01 14.53
N TYR A 234 -21.81 -6.25 13.49
CA TYR A 234 -21.41 -6.60 12.11
C TYR A 234 -20.13 -5.91 11.64
N GLN A 235 -19.60 -4.97 12.39
CA GLN A 235 -18.36 -4.28 12.07
C GLN A 235 -17.18 -4.95 12.78
N SER A 236 -16.40 -5.73 12.07
CA SER A 236 -15.28 -6.50 12.64
C SER A 236 -13.94 -5.75 12.71
N LYS A 237 -13.88 -4.53 12.19
CA LYS A 237 -12.65 -3.73 12.16
C LYS A 237 -12.95 -2.24 12.10
N LEU A 238 -11.94 -1.42 12.39
CA LEU A 238 -12.00 0.04 12.23
C LEU A 238 -12.21 0.41 10.75
N THR A 239 -13.03 1.41 10.49
CA THR A 239 -13.28 1.95 9.16
C THR A 239 -12.43 3.20 8.94
N LEU A 240 -11.64 3.22 7.86
CA LEU A 240 -10.85 4.39 7.50
C LEU A 240 -11.73 5.51 6.96
N MET A 241 -11.44 6.73 7.43
CA MET A 241 -11.85 7.96 6.75
C MET A 241 -10.70 8.47 5.87
N SER A 242 -11.01 9.32 4.91
CA SER A 242 -9.97 9.90 4.05
C SER A 242 -9.02 10.79 4.84
N GLU A 243 -7.72 10.54 4.72
CA GLU A 243 -6.70 11.42 5.29
C GLU A 243 -6.68 12.80 4.60
N SER A 244 -7.26 12.94 3.42
CA SER A 244 -7.45 14.24 2.75
C SER A 244 -8.25 15.22 3.59
N LEU A 245 -9.07 14.74 4.54
CA LEU A 245 -9.76 15.60 5.52
C LEU A 245 -8.81 16.49 6.33
N ARG A 246 -7.55 16.06 6.51
CA ARG A 246 -6.55 16.85 7.24
C ARG A 246 -6.10 18.10 6.48
N ASN A 247 -6.19 18.08 5.16
CA ASN A 247 -5.81 19.19 4.29
C ASN A 247 -7.04 19.95 3.75
N ASP A 248 -8.10 19.21 3.42
CA ASP A 248 -9.24 19.73 2.65
C ASP A 248 -10.51 19.86 3.50
N GLY A 249 -10.48 19.38 4.75
CA GLY A 249 -11.60 19.39 5.68
C GLY A 249 -11.30 20.15 6.97
N ARG A 250 -12.34 20.28 7.79
CA ARG A 250 -12.25 20.83 9.13
C ARG A 250 -12.71 19.77 10.13
N ILE A 251 -11.88 19.46 11.12
CA ILE A 251 -12.20 18.53 12.20
C ILE A 251 -12.44 19.33 13.46
N TRP A 252 -13.51 19.00 14.18
CA TRP A 252 -13.88 19.69 15.38
C TRP A 252 -14.57 18.76 16.38
N VAL A 253 -14.56 19.16 17.64
CA VAL A 253 -15.33 18.56 18.71
C VAL A 253 -16.19 19.64 19.40
N PRO A 254 -17.30 19.26 20.07
CA PRO A 254 -18.02 20.21 20.92
C PRO A 254 -17.12 20.74 22.04
N LYS A 255 -17.16 22.05 22.30
CA LYS A 255 -16.46 22.66 23.45
C LYS A 255 -16.94 22.10 24.78
N ASN A 256 -18.23 21.84 24.88
CA ASN A 256 -18.82 21.29 26.08
C ASN A 256 -18.67 19.76 26.11
N LYS A 257 -17.88 19.25 27.05
CA LYS A 257 -17.70 17.81 27.23
C LYS A 257 -19.06 17.14 27.53
N GLY A 258 -19.37 16.11 26.73
CA GLY A 258 -20.62 15.35 26.86
C GLY A 258 -21.81 15.94 26.11
N ASP A 259 -21.62 16.93 25.24
CA ASP A 259 -22.67 17.43 24.36
C ASP A 259 -23.18 16.29 23.45
N LYS A 260 -24.49 16.01 23.52
CA LYS A 260 -25.13 14.92 22.76
C LYS A 260 -25.95 15.40 21.57
N ARG A 261 -25.93 16.70 21.30
CA ARG A 261 -26.63 17.27 20.13
C ARG A 261 -26.06 16.68 18.85
N LYS A 262 -26.87 16.64 17.80
CA LYS A 262 -26.35 16.25 16.47
C LYS A 262 -25.33 17.28 15.99
N PRO A 263 -24.28 16.90 15.27
CA PRO A 263 -23.25 17.85 14.82
C PRO A 263 -23.77 19.08 14.08
N LYS A 264 -24.83 18.91 13.28
CA LYS A 264 -25.48 20.01 12.58
C LYS A 264 -26.17 21.05 13.49
N ASP A 265 -26.54 20.65 14.71
CA ASP A 265 -27.28 21.47 15.66
C ASP A 265 -26.35 22.20 16.64
N ILE A 266 -25.03 22.00 16.54
CA ILE A 266 -24.00 22.68 17.33
C ILE A 266 -23.47 23.87 16.55
N PRO A 267 -23.70 25.11 17.01
CA PRO A 267 -23.23 26.31 16.32
C PRO A 267 -21.72 26.41 16.30
N GLU A 268 -21.17 27.15 15.34
CA GLU A 268 -19.72 27.21 15.08
C GLU A 268 -18.91 27.74 16.28
N ASN A 269 -19.47 28.70 17.02
CA ASN A 269 -18.83 29.26 18.21
C ASN A 269 -18.74 28.26 19.39
N GLU A 270 -19.46 27.15 19.34
CA GLU A 270 -19.42 26.07 20.31
C GLU A 270 -18.56 24.87 19.84
N ARG A 271 -17.78 25.04 18.79
CA ARG A 271 -16.90 24.02 18.21
C ARG A 271 -15.43 24.35 18.48
N ASP A 272 -14.65 23.36 18.89
CA ASP A 272 -13.20 23.42 18.92
C ASP A 272 -12.64 22.74 17.66
N TYR A 273 -11.87 23.49 16.87
CA TYR A 273 -11.28 23.03 15.63
C TYR A 273 -9.82 22.60 15.85
N TYR A 274 -9.42 21.57 15.10
CA TYR A 274 -8.09 21.00 15.12
C TYR A 274 -7.42 21.14 13.75
#